data_eb198032abe79215448baa1a95a3c1ec
#
_entry.id   eb198032abe79215448baa1a95a3c1ec
#
_cell.length_a   1.000
_cell.length_b   1.000
_cell.length_c   1.000
_cell.angle_alpha   90.00
_cell.angle_beta   90.00
_cell.angle_gamma   90.00
#
_symmetry.space_group_name_H-M   'P 1'
#
loop_
_entity.id
_entity.type
_entity.pdbx_description
1 polymer ?
#
loop_
_entity_poly.entity_id
_entity_poly.type
_entity_poly.pdbx_seq_one_letter_code
_entity_poly.pdbx_strand_id
1 'polypeptide(L)'
;MNFPSTTERGVRGEGPLTRPARARGVTRARARADEEPNRAMDVSDDASASSTRDESYDAAVRELGKTISGKKRSDPGAVTWEEQFAQLETYVRRTGLKSQMDALNVIHVAGTKGKGSTCALVEGILRARGTRVGTFTSPHLMDVRERFRIDGEKVDEETFAREFWWTHDAVRKTCGDLGMPAYFRFLTLLGLRIFAAAGVEACVLEVGLGGRLDATNVVEKPSVCGISSLGMDHVDILGDTLEKIATEKAGIMKPGAPTFTSPQKPEAMASLERRASEVGAPLRVAKSLDSYEGGGDVDVGLAGPHQRVNAGLAVELVRAWANETRQPWAADMEASLERNVLPDFVREGLENTTWPGRSQVMKDPEETNLTFYLDGAHTVESMRHSAEWFANSTHAMTSMDRNVMLFNCMEDRNPNELLEPVTDVLTAPNTTLERAIFSPPDSATSRLDKCGNAKATEWQEKCARTWDAILEKSQRDAVTDDTRGIVVPSISQALTLIRKRARDVAPARVNVLVTGSLYLVGDVLRHLKRLV
;
A
#
# COMPACT_ATOMS: atom_id res chain seq x y z
N MET A 1 59.01 -35.81 6.19
CA MET A 1 60.03 -35.80 7.27
C MET A 1 59.30 -35.33 8.52
N ASN A 2 59.15 -36.30 9.39
CA ASN A 2 59.06 -36.28 10.85
C ASN A 2 58.08 -35.33 11.59
N PHE A 3 57.07 -35.99 12.12
CA PHE A 3 56.45 -35.78 13.45
C PHE A 3 57.46 -36.04 14.60
N PRO A 4 57.23 -35.60 15.84
CA PRO A 4 56.46 -36.34 16.83
C PRO A 4 55.52 -35.46 17.68
N SER A 5 54.32 -35.88 18.10
CA SER A 5 53.79 -36.84 19.09
C SER A 5 54.30 -36.66 20.52
N THR A 6 53.39 -36.48 21.47
CA THR A 6 53.09 -37.27 22.67
C THR A 6 52.28 -36.44 23.65
N THR A 7 51.07 -36.86 24.03
CA THR A 7 50.57 -37.69 25.17
C THR A 7 50.71 -36.97 26.52
N GLU A 8 49.84 -36.98 27.49
CA GLU A 8 48.73 -37.84 27.95
C GLU A 8 48.04 -37.20 29.18
N ARG A 9 46.75 -37.47 29.36
CA ARG A 9 46.01 -37.97 30.54
C ARG A 9 45.71 -37.13 31.77
N GLY A 10 44.44 -37.19 32.20
CA GLY A 10 43.94 -37.26 33.55
C GLY A 10 42.59 -36.58 33.74
N VAL A 11 41.49 -37.22 33.60
CA VAL A 11 40.61 -38.08 34.42
C VAL A 11 39.94 -37.37 35.63
N ARG A 12 38.58 -37.32 35.52
CA ARG A 12 37.52 -37.43 36.53
C ARG A 12 37.14 -36.27 37.45
N GLY A 13 35.84 -36.03 37.53
CA GLY A 13 35.12 -35.50 38.66
C GLY A 13 33.71 -35.05 38.31
N GLU A 14 32.74 -35.96 38.46
CA GLU A 14 31.30 -35.69 38.45
C GLU A 14 30.84 -34.96 39.70
N GLY A 15 29.77 -34.12 39.60
CA GLY A 15 29.00 -33.66 40.73
C GLY A 15 28.03 -32.55 40.38
N PRO A 16 26.80 -32.48 40.92
CA PRO A 16 25.59 -32.08 40.20
C PRO A 16 25.20 -30.62 40.35
N LEU A 17 24.35 -30.23 39.38
CA LEU A 17 23.60 -28.99 39.23
C LEU A 17 22.85 -28.56 40.50
N THR A 18 23.09 -27.32 40.96
CA THR A 18 22.12 -26.59 41.78
C THR A 18 21.78 -25.24 41.13
N ARG A 19 20.50 -25.01 40.90
CA ARG A 19 19.92 -23.72 40.50
C ARG A 19 20.15 -22.69 41.62
N PRO A 20 20.48 -21.43 41.32
CA PRO A 20 20.28 -20.34 42.25
C PRO A 20 18.92 -19.68 42.10
N ALA A 21 18.38 -19.33 43.25
CA ALA A 21 17.07 -18.76 43.52
C ALA A 21 16.97 -17.30 43.06
N ARG A 22 15.71 -16.91 42.88
CA ARG A 22 15.22 -15.53 42.70
C ARG A 22 15.82 -14.56 43.71
N ALA A 23 16.45 -13.49 43.26
CA ALA A 23 16.76 -12.32 44.05
C ALA A 23 15.60 -11.30 43.96
N ARG A 24 15.18 -10.87 45.14
CA ARG A 24 14.12 -9.89 45.41
C ARG A 24 14.61 -8.45 45.17
N GLY A 25 13.71 -7.64 44.66
CA GLY A 25 13.41 -6.26 45.00
C GLY A 25 14.57 -5.28 45.21
N VAL A 26 14.75 -4.37 44.27
CA VAL A 26 15.37 -3.06 44.52
C VAL A 26 14.29 -2.01 44.42
N THR A 27 13.90 -1.49 45.58
CA THR A 27 13.06 -0.30 45.77
C THR A 27 13.83 0.93 45.27
N ARG A 28 13.36 1.54 44.16
CA ARG A 28 13.81 2.88 43.76
C ARG A 28 12.95 3.93 44.47
N ALA A 29 13.60 4.75 45.26
CA ALA A 29 13.02 5.94 45.86
C ALA A 29 12.50 6.91 44.78
N ARG A 30 11.23 7.30 44.89
CA ARG A 30 10.61 8.37 44.09
C ARG A 30 11.07 9.70 44.65
N ALA A 31 11.79 10.48 43.85
CA ALA A 31 11.87 11.92 44.01
C ALA A 31 10.52 12.53 43.58
N ARG A 32 9.87 13.25 44.47
CA ARG A 32 8.71 14.11 44.18
C ARG A 32 9.20 15.34 43.43
N ALA A 33 8.82 15.50 42.17
CA ALA A 33 8.74 16.76 41.49
C ALA A 33 7.26 17.16 41.47
N ASP A 34 6.96 18.37 41.92
CA ASP A 34 5.63 18.95 41.92
C ASP A 34 5.22 19.20 40.45
N GLU A 35 4.36 18.35 39.91
CA GLU A 35 3.64 18.59 38.67
C GLU A 35 2.22 19.03 39.02
N GLU A 36 1.84 20.23 38.58
CA GLU A 36 0.46 20.69 38.57
C GLU A 36 -0.42 19.69 37.78
N PRO A 37 -1.64 19.39 38.27
CA PRO A 37 -2.51 18.44 37.60
C PRO A 37 -3.04 19.04 36.30
N ASN A 38 -2.66 18.44 35.20
CA ASN A 38 -3.27 18.60 33.88
C ASN A 38 -4.77 18.29 34.02
N ARG A 39 -5.60 19.33 34.00
CA ARG A 39 -7.06 19.20 34.07
C ARG A 39 -7.54 18.37 32.88
N ALA A 40 -7.82 17.11 33.15
CA ALA A 40 -8.74 16.33 32.32
C ALA A 40 -10.05 17.12 32.24
N MET A 41 -10.50 17.46 31.04
CA MET A 41 -11.82 18.04 30.83
C MET A 41 -12.85 16.97 31.23
N ASP A 42 -13.39 17.14 32.42
CA ASP A 42 -14.58 16.43 32.88
C ASP A 42 -15.74 16.86 31.95
N VAL A 43 -16.19 15.97 31.11
CA VAL A 43 -17.41 16.14 30.33
C VAL A 43 -18.57 15.86 31.28
N SER A 44 -19.03 16.88 31.96
CA SER A 44 -20.28 16.81 32.73
C SER A 44 -21.44 16.50 31.77
N ASP A 45 -22.15 15.43 32.08
CA ASP A 45 -23.40 15.00 31.49
C ASP A 45 -24.42 16.13 31.43
N ASP A 46 -24.66 16.65 30.24
CA ASP A 46 -25.88 17.39 29.95
C ASP A 46 -26.90 16.38 29.39
N ALA A 47 -27.62 15.73 30.33
CA ALA A 47 -28.66 14.76 30.04
C ALA A 47 -29.94 15.52 29.66
N SER A 48 -30.06 15.87 28.37
CA SER A 48 -31.36 16.24 27.79
C SER A 48 -31.52 15.57 26.41
N ALA A 49 -32.40 14.55 26.37
CA ALA A 49 -33.01 13.92 25.19
C ALA A 49 -32.03 13.50 24.10
N SER A 50 -31.16 12.52 24.32
CA SER A 50 -30.42 11.85 23.29
C SER A 50 -31.23 10.66 22.78
N SER A 51 -31.78 10.76 21.57
CA SER A 51 -31.90 9.57 20.74
C SER A 51 -30.48 9.02 20.62
N THR A 52 -30.23 7.82 21.15
CA THR A 52 -28.91 7.19 21.10
C THR A 52 -28.51 7.08 19.63
N ARG A 53 -27.48 7.87 19.23
CA ARG A 53 -26.93 7.82 17.88
C ARG A 53 -26.42 6.39 17.62
N ASP A 54 -26.75 5.83 16.46
CA ASP A 54 -26.13 4.59 16.00
C ASP A 54 -24.62 4.85 15.74
N GLU A 55 -23.76 4.29 16.59
CA GLU A 55 -22.30 4.43 16.52
C GLU A 55 -21.63 3.16 15.93
N SER A 56 -22.41 2.31 15.29
CA SER A 56 -21.90 1.12 14.61
C SER A 56 -20.92 1.46 13.47
N TYR A 57 -20.17 0.46 13.05
CA TYR A 57 -19.28 0.56 11.88
C TYR A 57 -20.05 0.98 10.63
N ASP A 58 -21.22 0.38 10.37
CA ASP A 58 -22.05 0.73 9.21
C ASP A 58 -22.52 2.18 9.25
N ALA A 59 -22.86 2.70 10.42
CA ALA A 59 -23.23 4.10 10.59
C ALA A 59 -22.03 5.02 10.33
N ALA A 60 -20.85 4.66 10.82
CA ALA A 60 -19.60 5.39 10.56
C ALA A 60 -19.26 5.44 9.06
N VAL A 61 -19.38 4.32 8.35
CA VAL A 61 -19.13 4.24 6.90
C VAL A 61 -20.16 5.07 6.12
N ARG A 62 -21.44 5.03 6.50
CA ARG A 62 -22.49 5.88 5.88
C ARG A 62 -22.18 7.37 6.07
N GLU A 63 -21.78 7.76 7.27
CA GLU A 63 -21.44 9.16 7.57
C GLU A 63 -20.18 9.61 6.84
N LEU A 64 -19.15 8.75 6.79
CA LEU A 64 -17.94 8.97 6.00
C LEU A 64 -18.27 9.19 4.51
N GLY A 65 -19.22 8.44 3.97
CA GLY A 65 -19.68 8.58 2.60
C GLY A 65 -20.19 9.99 2.26
N LYS A 66 -20.76 10.71 3.23
CA LYS A 66 -21.23 12.10 3.06
C LYS A 66 -20.10 13.11 2.87
N THR A 67 -18.87 12.75 3.25
CA THR A 67 -17.68 13.61 3.06
C THR A 67 -17.11 13.54 1.64
N ILE A 68 -17.62 12.60 0.81
CA ILE A 68 -17.26 12.51 -0.61
C ILE A 68 -17.98 13.64 -1.33
N SER A 69 -17.24 14.71 -1.67
CA SER A 69 -17.81 15.80 -2.45
C SER A 69 -17.84 15.45 -3.94
N GLY A 70 -19.00 15.62 -4.59
CA GLY A 70 -19.13 15.56 -6.06
C GLY A 70 -18.58 16.80 -6.78
N LYS A 71 -18.07 17.80 -6.05
CA LYS A 71 -17.52 19.04 -6.62
C LYS A 71 -16.21 18.77 -7.34
N LYS A 72 -16.16 19.15 -8.61
CA LYS A 72 -14.93 19.15 -9.38
C LYS A 72 -14.07 20.36 -9.01
N ARG A 73 -12.76 20.24 -9.18
CA ARG A 73 -11.78 21.30 -8.90
C ARG A 73 -11.99 22.55 -9.77
N SER A 74 -12.58 22.35 -10.95
CA SER A 74 -12.91 23.42 -11.91
C SER A 74 -14.19 24.17 -11.58
N ASP A 75 -14.93 23.77 -10.54
CA ASP A 75 -16.20 24.41 -10.20
C ASP A 75 -15.97 25.83 -9.66
N PRO A 76 -16.81 26.81 -10.04
CA PRO A 76 -16.70 28.17 -9.53
C PRO A 76 -16.75 28.21 -8.00
N GLY A 77 -15.79 28.90 -7.39
CA GLY A 77 -15.69 29.00 -5.92
C GLY A 77 -15.10 27.78 -5.24
N ALA A 78 -14.46 26.86 -5.97
CA ALA A 78 -13.70 25.77 -5.37
C ALA A 78 -12.52 26.33 -4.56
N VAL A 79 -12.36 25.85 -3.33
CA VAL A 79 -11.24 26.19 -2.44
C VAL A 79 -9.93 25.67 -3.04
N THR A 80 -8.87 26.47 -3.04
CA THR A 80 -7.54 26.06 -3.56
C THR A 80 -6.93 24.94 -2.72
N TRP A 81 -5.91 24.26 -3.26
CA TRP A 81 -5.22 23.20 -2.52
C TRP A 81 -4.46 23.73 -1.32
N GLU A 82 -3.87 24.92 -1.45
CA GLU A 82 -3.16 25.62 -0.40
C GLU A 82 -4.12 25.98 0.75
N GLU A 83 -5.28 26.55 0.44
CA GLU A 83 -6.31 26.86 1.44
C GLU A 83 -6.83 25.60 2.11
N GLN A 84 -7.06 24.55 1.36
CA GLN A 84 -7.53 23.27 1.89
C GLN A 84 -6.46 22.60 2.78
N PHE A 85 -5.17 22.77 2.48
CA PHE A 85 -4.08 22.28 3.31
C PHE A 85 -3.99 23.10 4.61
N ALA A 86 -4.06 24.43 4.54
CA ALA A 86 -4.10 25.29 5.71
C ALA A 86 -5.31 25.02 6.62
N GLN A 87 -6.46 24.67 6.03
CA GLN A 87 -7.61 24.18 6.80
C GLN A 87 -7.29 22.89 7.55
N LEU A 88 -6.56 21.94 6.92
CA LEU A 88 -6.20 20.68 7.56
C LEU A 88 -5.30 20.89 8.77
N GLU A 89 -4.31 21.78 8.70
CA GLU A 89 -3.49 22.17 9.84
C GLU A 89 -4.35 22.75 10.98
N THR A 90 -5.39 23.50 10.61
CA THR A 90 -6.35 24.05 11.59
C THR A 90 -7.18 22.93 12.25
N TYR A 91 -7.64 21.91 11.50
CA TYR A 91 -8.31 20.76 12.08
C TYR A 91 -7.38 20.02 13.07
N VAL A 92 -6.15 19.71 12.68
CA VAL A 92 -5.17 19.02 13.54
C VAL A 92 -4.95 19.76 14.86
N ARG A 93 -4.80 21.09 14.78
CA ARG A 93 -4.58 21.93 15.97
C ARG A 93 -5.81 22.00 16.86
N ARG A 94 -7.01 22.31 16.31
CA ARG A 94 -8.22 22.52 17.07
C ARG A 94 -8.80 21.23 17.69
N THR A 95 -8.61 20.10 17.04
CA THR A 95 -9.05 18.78 17.57
C THR A 95 -8.11 18.21 18.63
N GLY A 96 -6.96 18.86 18.88
CA GLY A 96 -5.96 18.36 19.83
C GLY A 96 -5.11 17.19 19.30
N LEU A 97 -5.21 16.87 18.00
CA LEU A 97 -4.41 15.81 17.38
C LEU A 97 -2.92 16.18 17.24
N LYS A 98 -2.56 17.47 17.31
CA LYS A 98 -1.17 17.93 17.10
C LYS A 98 -0.18 17.24 18.02
N SER A 99 -0.43 17.22 19.33
CA SER A 99 0.45 16.57 20.31
C SER A 99 0.52 15.05 20.14
N GLN A 100 -0.59 14.43 19.76
CA GLN A 100 -0.64 12.99 19.48
C GLN A 100 0.17 12.65 18.22
N MET A 101 0.03 13.44 17.16
CA MET A 101 0.77 13.30 15.91
C MET A 101 2.28 13.52 16.11
N ASP A 102 2.67 14.52 16.90
CA ASP A 102 4.08 14.83 17.17
C ASP A 102 4.80 13.72 17.95
N ALA A 103 4.04 12.86 18.64
CA ALA A 103 4.57 11.68 19.32
C ALA A 103 4.73 10.45 18.40
N LEU A 104 4.19 10.49 17.18
CA LEU A 104 4.34 9.41 16.21
C LEU A 104 5.71 9.51 15.51
N ASN A 105 6.45 8.42 15.48
CA ASN A 105 7.71 8.32 14.75
C ASN A 105 7.42 7.98 13.29
N VAL A 106 7.20 9.00 12.47
CA VAL A 106 6.64 8.86 11.12
C VAL A 106 7.71 8.53 10.08
N ILE A 107 7.45 7.49 9.27
CA ILE A 107 8.11 7.19 8.00
C ILE A 107 7.15 7.63 6.90
N HIS A 108 7.47 8.69 6.16
CA HIS A 108 6.59 9.30 5.18
C HIS A 108 7.03 8.98 3.75
N VAL A 109 6.16 8.33 2.96
CA VAL A 109 6.51 7.77 1.64
C VAL A 109 5.70 8.41 0.52
N ALA A 110 6.39 9.12 -0.39
CA ALA A 110 5.86 9.63 -1.65
C ALA A 110 6.42 8.83 -2.85
N GLY A 111 5.90 9.09 -4.03
CA GLY A 111 6.34 8.47 -5.29
C GLY A 111 5.21 8.38 -6.30
N THR A 112 5.53 7.94 -7.51
CA THR A 112 4.52 7.62 -8.52
C THR A 112 4.14 6.14 -8.41
N LYS A 113 5.10 5.26 -8.47
CA LYS A 113 4.94 3.80 -8.36
C LYS A 113 5.69 3.27 -7.14
N GLY A 114 5.20 2.18 -6.55
CA GLY A 114 5.88 1.49 -5.46
C GLY A 114 5.65 2.06 -4.06
N LYS A 115 4.89 3.16 -3.86
CA LYS A 115 4.61 3.73 -2.52
C LYS A 115 4.06 2.70 -1.54
N GLY A 116 2.89 2.13 -1.85
CA GLY A 116 2.22 1.14 -0.99
C GLY A 116 3.07 -0.12 -0.79
N SER A 117 3.78 -0.59 -1.85
CA SER A 117 4.72 -1.72 -1.73
C SER A 117 5.88 -1.39 -0.77
N THR A 118 6.47 -0.19 -0.90
CA THR A 118 7.53 0.26 0.02
C THR A 118 7.00 0.36 1.46
N CYS A 119 5.80 0.91 1.66
CA CYS A 119 5.17 0.95 2.99
C CYS A 119 4.95 -0.45 3.57
N ALA A 120 4.47 -1.40 2.76
CA ALA A 120 4.28 -2.79 3.18
C ALA A 120 5.60 -3.49 3.55
N LEU A 121 6.66 -3.28 2.77
CA LEU A 121 7.99 -3.82 3.04
C LEU A 121 8.61 -3.21 4.31
N VAL A 122 8.45 -1.89 4.53
CA VAL A 122 8.83 -1.22 5.78
C VAL A 122 8.08 -1.82 6.98
N GLU A 123 6.75 -1.96 6.86
CA GLU A 123 5.91 -2.61 7.87
C GLU A 123 6.41 -4.03 8.17
N GLY A 124 6.67 -4.84 7.14
CA GLY A 124 7.16 -6.22 7.27
C GLY A 124 8.50 -6.31 8.02
N ILE A 125 9.47 -5.47 7.67
CA ILE A 125 10.78 -5.44 8.34
C ILE A 125 10.64 -5.04 9.82
N LEU A 126 9.88 -3.99 10.10
CA LEU A 126 9.68 -3.50 11.47
C LEU A 126 8.96 -4.53 12.34
N ARG A 127 7.95 -5.22 11.79
CA ARG A 127 7.23 -6.30 12.47
C ARG A 127 8.12 -7.51 12.76
N ALA A 128 8.95 -7.93 11.81
CA ALA A 128 9.92 -9.00 12.03
C ALA A 128 10.89 -8.67 13.17
N ARG A 129 11.11 -7.37 13.44
CA ARG A 129 11.91 -6.90 14.59
C ARG A 129 11.10 -6.79 15.89
N GLY A 130 9.77 -6.99 15.84
CA GLY A 130 8.88 -6.88 16.99
C GLY A 130 8.44 -5.45 17.31
N THR A 131 8.64 -4.50 16.39
CA THR A 131 8.17 -3.11 16.52
C THR A 131 6.67 -3.05 16.26
N ARG A 132 5.92 -2.33 17.09
CA ARG A 132 4.49 -2.07 16.86
C ARG A 132 4.29 -1.01 15.80
N VAL A 133 3.69 -1.38 14.66
CA VAL A 133 3.61 -0.53 13.46
C VAL A 133 2.18 -0.17 13.12
N GLY A 134 1.93 1.13 12.89
CA GLY A 134 0.72 1.62 12.23
C GLY A 134 1.02 2.00 10.79
N THR A 135 0.22 1.52 9.83
CA THR A 135 0.43 1.79 8.40
C THR A 135 -0.82 2.38 7.77
N PHE A 136 -0.68 3.60 7.19
CA PHE A 136 -1.73 4.28 6.42
C PHE A 136 -1.41 4.22 4.93
N THR A 137 -2.33 3.65 4.14
CA THR A 137 -2.15 3.49 2.69
C THR A 137 -3.40 3.84 1.90
N SER A 138 -3.24 4.07 0.60
CA SER A 138 -4.35 4.41 -0.29
C SER A 138 -4.09 3.99 -1.76
N PRO A 139 -5.17 3.65 -2.49
CA PRO A 139 -6.53 3.41 -2.03
C PRO A 139 -6.70 2.07 -1.31
N HIS A 140 -7.89 1.77 -0.78
CA HIS A 140 -8.28 0.43 -0.35
C HIS A 140 -8.84 -0.39 -1.52
N LEU A 141 -8.88 -1.70 -1.38
CA LEU A 141 -9.44 -2.63 -2.37
C LEU A 141 -10.94 -2.89 -2.13
N MET A 142 -11.30 -3.33 -0.94
CA MET A 142 -12.64 -3.79 -0.60
C MET A 142 -13.29 -3.01 0.54
N ASP A 143 -12.51 -2.62 1.55
CA ASP A 143 -12.96 -2.10 2.83
C ASP A 143 -12.11 -0.91 3.25
N VAL A 144 -12.74 0.17 3.69
CA VAL A 144 -12.04 1.40 4.08
C VAL A 144 -11.02 1.17 5.20
N ARG A 145 -11.23 0.18 6.06
CA ARG A 145 -10.31 -0.20 7.15
C ARG A 145 -8.95 -0.70 6.65
N GLU A 146 -8.86 -1.18 5.42
CA GLU A 146 -7.58 -1.59 4.80
C GLU A 146 -6.57 -0.44 4.73
N ARG A 147 -7.06 0.81 4.80
CA ARG A 147 -6.20 2.00 4.85
C ARG A 147 -5.50 2.19 6.19
N PHE A 148 -5.98 1.51 7.23
CA PHE A 148 -5.50 1.62 8.61
C PHE A 148 -5.10 0.22 9.09
N ARG A 149 -3.82 -0.06 9.08
CA ARG A 149 -3.29 -1.34 9.54
C ARG A 149 -2.50 -1.14 10.82
N ILE A 150 -2.61 -2.09 11.73
CA ILE A 150 -1.78 -2.19 12.92
C ILE A 150 -1.15 -3.58 12.91
N ASP A 151 0.16 -3.63 12.98
CA ASP A 151 0.93 -4.88 12.96
C ASP A 151 0.57 -5.82 11.80
N GLY A 152 0.32 -5.24 10.60
CA GLY A 152 0.02 -5.97 9.38
C GLY A 152 -1.44 -6.33 9.17
N GLU A 153 -2.30 -6.11 10.16
CA GLU A 153 -3.73 -6.41 10.06
C GLU A 153 -4.56 -5.13 9.98
N LYS A 154 -5.62 -5.14 9.17
CA LYS A 154 -6.57 -4.03 9.14
C LYS A 154 -7.26 -3.90 10.50
N VAL A 155 -7.50 -2.68 10.96
CA VAL A 155 -8.23 -2.43 12.21
C VAL A 155 -9.62 -3.08 12.18
N ASP A 156 -10.08 -3.57 13.33
CA ASP A 156 -11.42 -4.13 13.48
C ASP A 156 -12.51 -3.05 13.39
N GLU A 157 -13.78 -3.48 13.29
CA GLU A 157 -14.93 -2.59 13.13
C GLU A 157 -15.18 -1.74 14.36
N GLU A 158 -14.97 -2.28 15.55
CA GLU A 158 -15.14 -1.58 16.80
C GLU A 158 -14.12 -0.44 16.95
N THR A 159 -12.86 -0.74 16.72
CA THR A 159 -11.78 0.26 16.75
C THR A 159 -12.02 1.36 15.71
N PHE A 160 -12.38 0.98 14.47
CA PHE A 160 -12.69 1.96 13.43
C PHE A 160 -13.87 2.86 13.85
N ALA A 161 -14.97 2.28 14.29
CA ALA A 161 -16.17 3.03 14.66
C ALA A 161 -15.89 3.98 15.85
N ARG A 162 -15.24 3.48 16.90
CA ARG A 162 -14.88 4.27 18.10
C ARG A 162 -14.03 5.51 17.73
N GLU A 163 -12.95 5.30 16.97
CA GLU A 163 -12.04 6.40 16.61
C GLU A 163 -12.64 7.30 15.51
N PHE A 164 -13.50 6.75 14.64
CA PHE A 164 -14.28 7.55 13.70
C PHE A 164 -15.18 8.54 14.42
N TRP A 165 -15.99 8.08 15.37
CA TRP A 165 -16.93 8.96 16.08
C TRP A 165 -16.20 9.95 16.97
N TRP A 166 -15.10 9.54 17.59
CA TRP A 166 -14.25 10.49 18.31
C TRP A 166 -13.74 11.61 17.40
N THR A 167 -13.20 11.26 16.23
CA THR A 167 -12.67 12.24 15.26
C THR A 167 -13.78 13.14 14.71
N HIS A 168 -14.90 12.55 14.34
CA HIS A 168 -16.07 13.25 13.82
C HIS A 168 -16.59 14.28 14.82
N ASP A 169 -16.77 13.91 16.07
CA ASP A 169 -17.30 14.78 17.10
C ASP A 169 -16.30 15.85 17.50
N ALA A 170 -15.01 15.54 17.58
CA ALA A 170 -13.96 16.51 17.79
C ALA A 170 -13.96 17.60 16.69
N VAL A 171 -14.07 17.20 15.42
CA VAL A 171 -14.18 18.14 14.29
C VAL A 171 -15.46 18.99 14.40
N ARG A 172 -16.60 18.37 14.63
CA ARG A 172 -17.88 19.12 14.77
C ARG A 172 -17.84 20.11 15.92
N LYS A 173 -17.30 19.71 17.06
CA LYS A 173 -17.24 20.55 18.27
C LYS A 173 -16.29 21.75 18.12
N THR A 174 -15.15 21.55 17.47
CA THR A 174 -14.06 22.55 17.47
C THR A 174 -13.86 23.28 16.14
N CYS A 175 -14.41 22.76 15.05
CA CYS A 175 -14.19 23.25 13.69
C CYS A 175 -15.50 23.42 12.90
N GLY A 176 -16.64 23.66 13.58
CA GLY A 176 -17.95 23.81 12.95
C GLY A 176 -18.00 24.93 11.90
N ASP A 177 -17.21 25.98 12.07
CA ASP A 177 -17.03 27.08 11.12
C ASP A 177 -16.36 26.68 9.81
N LEU A 178 -15.54 25.62 9.80
CA LEU A 178 -14.87 25.09 8.62
C LEU A 178 -15.67 23.97 7.93
N GLY A 179 -16.70 23.45 8.60
CA GLY A 179 -17.43 22.26 8.16
C GLY A 179 -16.65 20.95 8.35
N MET A 180 -17.12 19.88 7.73
CA MET A 180 -16.41 18.59 7.73
C MET A 180 -15.33 18.56 6.66
N PRO A 181 -14.13 18.06 6.96
CA PRO A 181 -13.08 17.93 5.95
C PRO A 181 -13.50 16.92 4.88
N ALA A 182 -13.03 17.13 3.64
CA ALA A 182 -13.28 16.23 2.54
C ALA A 182 -12.69 14.83 2.84
N TYR A 183 -13.25 13.80 2.22
CA TYR A 183 -13.03 12.37 2.45
C TYR A 183 -11.59 11.99 2.82
N PHE A 184 -10.60 12.29 1.96
CA PHE A 184 -9.21 11.86 2.21
C PHE A 184 -8.57 12.62 3.38
N ARG A 185 -8.93 13.89 3.59
CA ARG A 185 -8.46 14.66 4.75
C ARG A 185 -9.04 14.14 6.06
N PHE A 186 -10.33 13.79 6.04
CA PHE A 186 -10.94 13.14 7.21
C PHE A 186 -10.26 11.81 7.53
N LEU A 187 -9.99 10.97 6.50
CA LEU A 187 -9.28 9.70 6.69
C LEU A 187 -7.86 9.89 7.24
N THR A 188 -7.17 10.97 6.84
CA THR A 188 -5.85 11.28 7.40
C THR A 188 -5.94 11.61 8.89
N LEU A 189 -6.89 12.46 9.30
CA LEU A 189 -7.12 12.75 10.72
C LEU A 189 -7.47 11.49 11.51
N LEU A 190 -8.34 10.65 10.97
CA LEU A 190 -8.75 9.39 11.57
C LEU A 190 -7.55 8.43 11.70
N GLY A 191 -6.69 8.32 10.68
CA GLY A 191 -5.50 7.46 10.73
C GLY A 191 -4.52 7.89 11.82
N LEU A 192 -4.22 9.19 11.90
CA LEU A 192 -3.38 9.75 12.96
C LEU A 192 -3.98 9.47 14.36
N ARG A 193 -5.30 9.60 14.50
CA ARG A 193 -6.00 9.28 15.75
C ARG A 193 -5.93 7.80 16.10
N ILE A 194 -6.21 6.89 15.14
CA ILE A 194 -6.14 5.44 15.35
C ILE A 194 -4.74 5.04 15.83
N PHE A 195 -3.69 5.49 15.15
CA PHE A 195 -2.32 5.11 15.48
C PHE A 195 -1.85 5.66 16.82
N ALA A 196 -2.22 6.89 17.13
CA ALA A 196 -1.94 7.49 18.44
C ALA A 196 -2.67 6.73 19.55
N ALA A 197 -3.95 6.40 19.37
CA ALA A 197 -4.75 5.65 20.34
C ALA A 197 -4.22 4.21 20.54
N ALA A 198 -3.70 3.60 19.47
CA ALA A 198 -3.09 2.27 19.52
C ALA A 198 -1.69 2.26 20.14
N GLY A 199 -1.06 3.43 20.32
CA GLY A 199 0.31 3.54 20.85
C GLY A 199 1.35 2.86 19.96
N VAL A 200 1.26 3.06 18.64
CA VAL A 200 2.26 2.51 17.71
C VAL A 200 3.63 3.15 17.91
N GLU A 201 4.69 2.36 17.77
CA GLU A 201 6.07 2.82 17.89
C GLU A 201 6.58 3.43 16.58
N ALA A 202 6.14 2.89 15.46
CA ALA A 202 6.41 3.38 14.11
C ALA A 202 5.09 3.68 13.38
N CYS A 203 5.04 4.80 12.65
CA CYS A 203 3.90 5.19 11.85
C CYS A 203 4.32 5.35 10.39
N VAL A 204 3.89 4.45 9.50
CA VAL A 204 4.21 4.46 8.07
C VAL A 204 3.06 5.13 7.32
N LEU A 205 3.32 6.27 6.67
CA LEU A 205 2.33 7.04 5.94
C LEU A 205 2.60 7.06 4.44
N GLU A 206 1.68 6.53 3.65
CA GLU A 206 1.67 6.66 2.19
C GLU A 206 1.00 7.98 1.78
N VAL A 207 1.68 8.78 0.95
CA VAL A 207 1.10 9.94 0.27
C VAL A 207 -0.01 9.52 -0.69
N GLY A 208 -1.17 10.13 -0.59
CA GLY A 208 -2.27 9.85 -1.50
C GLY A 208 -2.03 10.38 -2.90
N LEU A 209 -1.77 11.68 -3.03
CA LEU A 209 -1.56 12.35 -4.32
C LEU A 209 -0.54 13.49 -4.20
N GLY A 210 0.44 13.52 -5.10
CA GLY A 210 1.48 14.55 -5.08
C GLY A 210 2.44 14.36 -3.92
N GLY A 211 2.46 15.28 -2.99
CA GLY A 211 3.26 15.28 -1.77
C GLY A 211 3.14 16.61 -1.02
N ARG A 212 3.50 17.72 -1.65
CA ARG A 212 3.56 19.07 -1.04
C ARG A 212 2.25 19.47 -0.34
N LEU A 213 1.11 19.25 -0.98
CA LEU A 213 -0.22 19.61 -0.48
C LEU A 213 -1.09 18.36 -0.17
N ASP A 214 -0.45 17.20 -0.07
CA ASP A 214 -1.15 15.99 0.34
C ASP A 214 -1.54 16.08 1.83
N ALA A 215 -2.67 15.50 2.19
CA ALA A 215 -3.16 15.55 3.57
C ALA A 215 -2.16 14.93 4.56
N THR A 216 -1.42 13.89 4.16
CA THR A 216 -0.42 13.25 5.03
C THR A 216 0.78 14.16 5.32
N ASN A 217 1.01 15.21 4.48
CA ASN A 217 2.11 16.15 4.66
C ASN A 217 1.90 17.16 5.81
N VAL A 218 0.76 17.08 6.50
CA VAL A 218 0.50 17.81 7.74
C VAL A 218 1.48 17.42 8.86
N VAL A 219 2.16 16.29 8.73
CA VAL A 219 3.26 15.87 9.62
C VAL A 219 4.47 16.78 9.37
N GLU A 220 4.78 17.61 10.35
CA GLU A 220 5.86 18.60 10.25
C GLU A 220 7.25 17.98 10.46
N LYS A 221 7.36 16.92 11.28
CA LYS A 221 8.61 16.31 11.70
C LYS A 221 8.59 14.79 11.51
N PRO A 222 8.60 14.30 10.27
CA PRO A 222 8.80 12.87 10.04
C PRO A 222 10.21 12.45 10.48
N SER A 223 10.36 11.24 11.02
CA SER A 223 11.67 10.67 11.34
C SER A 223 12.49 10.40 10.09
N VAL A 224 11.83 10.03 8.99
CA VAL A 224 12.47 9.81 7.69
C VAL A 224 11.44 9.98 6.56
N CYS A 225 11.92 10.44 5.40
CA CYS A 225 11.12 10.52 4.17
C CYS A 225 11.64 9.53 3.12
N GLY A 226 10.71 8.91 2.36
CA GLY A 226 10.99 8.03 1.25
C GLY A 226 10.36 8.53 -0.04
N ILE A 227 11.10 8.48 -1.16
CA ILE A 227 10.56 8.77 -2.49
C ILE A 227 10.81 7.56 -3.38
N SER A 228 9.75 6.78 -3.62
CA SER A 228 9.80 5.64 -4.54
C SER A 228 9.86 6.10 -6.00
N SER A 229 9.89 5.18 -6.95
CA SER A 229 10.05 5.47 -8.37
C SER A 229 9.09 6.54 -8.89
N LEU A 230 9.62 7.52 -9.61
CA LEU A 230 8.91 8.63 -10.24
C LEU A 230 8.66 8.34 -11.72
N GLY A 231 7.50 8.75 -12.20
CA GLY A 231 7.07 8.63 -13.59
C GLY A 231 5.88 9.55 -13.88
N MET A 232 5.43 9.57 -15.12
CA MET A 232 4.27 10.36 -15.54
C MET A 232 2.99 9.72 -15.00
N ASP A 233 2.25 10.44 -14.17
CA ASP A 233 0.94 10.09 -13.67
C ASP A 233 0.25 11.35 -13.12
N HIS A 234 -1.09 11.38 -13.15
CA HIS A 234 -1.88 12.53 -12.69
C HIS A 234 -1.43 13.88 -13.29
N VAL A 235 -1.11 13.88 -14.58
CA VAL A 235 -0.53 15.03 -15.28
C VAL A 235 -1.42 16.28 -15.25
N ASP A 236 -2.72 16.11 -15.24
CA ASP A 236 -3.70 17.20 -15.13
C ASP A 236 -3.65 17.92 -13.78
N ILE A 237 -3.04 17.30 -12.77
CA ILE A 237 -2.99 17.81 -11.39
C ILE A 237 -1.56 18.21 -11.01
N LEU A 238 -0.60 17.32 -11.27
CA LEU A 238 0.79 17.49 -10.80
C LEU A 238 1.69 18.16 -11.83
N GLY A 239 1.18 18.34 -13.07
CA GLY A 239 1.91 18.91 -14.19
C GLY A 239 2.36 17.86 -15.21
N ASP A 240 2.65 18.35 -16.40
CA ASP A 240 2.89 17.61 -17.63
C ASP A 240 4.35 17.24 -17.89
N THR A 241 5.22 17.47 -16.90
CA THR A 241 6.64 17.08 -16.96
C THR A 241 7.07 16.33 -15.71
N LEU A 242 8.11 15.50 -15.85
CA LEU A 242 8.64 14.72 -14.74
C LEU A 242 9.23 15.61 -13.64
N GLU A 243 9.81 16.76 -14.00
CA GLU A 243 10.33 17.75 -13.04
C GLU A 243 9.22 18.35 -12.17
N LYS A 244 8.06 18.68 -12.76
CA LYS A 244 6.90 19.20 -12.01
C LYS A 244 6.39 18.14 -11.03
N ILE A 245 6.21 16.91 -11.50
CA ILE A 245 5.77 15.77 -10.67
C ILE A 245 6.76 15.49 -9.54
N ALA A 246 8.07 15.51 -9.85
CA ALA A 246 9.13 15.33 -8.86
C ALA A 246 9.14 16.44 -7.81
N THR A 247 8.93 17.69 -8.22
CA THR A 247 8.84 18.84 -7.31
C THR A 247 7.67 18.73 -6.34
N GLU A 248 6.48 18.35 -6.81
CA GLU A 248 5.33 18.11 -5.93
C GLU A 248 5.58 16.99 -4.91
N LYS A 249 6.21 15.89 -5.36
CA LYS A 249 6.51 14.76 -4.47
C LYS A 249 7.65 15.06 -3.50
N ALA A 250 8.64 15.82 -3.91
CA ALA A 250 9.72 16.31 -3.04
C ALA A 250 9.22 17.23 -1.92
N GLY A 251 7.98 17.74 -2.03
CA GLY A 251 7.34 18.57 -1.01
C GLY A 251 7.16 17.90 0.35
N ILE A 252 7.35 16.58 0.47
CA ILE A 252 7.36 15.88 1.77
C ILE A 252 8.69 16.04 2.53
N MET A 253 9.77 16.45 1.87
CA MET A 253 11.06 16.67 2.52
C MET A 253 10.95 17.79 3.56
N LYS A 254 11.52 17.55 4.74
CA LYS A 254 11.50 18.50 5.87
C LYS A 254 12.93 18.81 6.32
N PRO A 255 13.15 20.01 6.92
CA PRO A 255 14.47 20.40 7.41
C PRO A 255 15.08 19.35 8.33
N GLY A 256 16.29 18.89 8.01
CA GLY A 256 17.03 17.92 8.80
C GLY A 256 16.54 16.48 8.74
N ALA A 257 15.33 16.21 8.20
CA ALA A 257 14.83 14.85 8.10
C ALA A 257 15.57 14.05 7.03
N PRO A 258 16.19 12.91 7.34
CA PRO A 258 16.83 12.05 6.35
C PRO A 258 15.82 11.67 5.25
N THR A 259 16.25 11.77 4.00
CA THR A 259 15.40 11.43 2.86
C THR A 259 16.12 10.45 1.96
N PHE A 260 15.42 9.38 1.60
CA PHE A 260 15.91 8.38 0.65
C PHE A 260 15.04 8.34 -0.59
N THR A 261 15.66 8.15 -1.75
CA THR A 261 14.95 7.97 -3.01
C THR A 261 15.41 6.69 -3.71
N SER A 262 14.49 6.00 -4.38
CA SER A 262 14.87 5.03 -5.40
C SER A 262 15.71 5.69 -6.49
N PRO A 263 16.49 4.95 -7.29
CA PRO A 263 17.12 5.50 -8.50
C PRO A 263 16.09 6.20 -9.39
N GLN A 264 16.39 7.40 -9.84
CA GLN A 264 15.47 8.25 -10.62
C GLN A 264 16.10 8.63 -11.98
N LYS A 265 15.24 9.05 -12.93
CA LYS A 265 15.71 9.70 -14.15
C LYS A 265 16.38 11.03 -13.82
N PRO A 266 17.38 11.49 -14.63
CA PRO A 266 18.17 12.69 -14.31
C PRO A 266 17.34 13.94 -14.00
N GLU A 267 16.30 14.20 -14.78
CA GLU A 267 15.41 15.36 -14.62
C GLU A 267 14.61 15.33 -13.31
N ALA A 268 14.19 14.13 -12.89
CA ALA A 268 13.53 13.94 -11.60
C ALA A 268 14.54 14.11 -10.45
N MET A 269 15.73 13.49 -10.57
CA MET A 269 16.78 13.57 -9.55
C MET A 269 17.20 15.02 -9.30
N ALA A 270 17.42 15.81 -10.35
CA ALA A 270 17.76 17.23 -10.24
C ALA A 270 16.70 18.03 -9.46
N SER A 271 15.41 17.70 -9.63
CA SER A 271 14.32 18.33 -8.87
C SER A 271 14.33 17.94 -7.39
N LEU A 272 14.65 16.67 -7.08
CA LEU A 272 14.78 16.19 -5.71
C LEU A 272 15.97 16.84 -5.00
N GLU A 273 17.13 16.90 -5.65
CA GLU A 273 18.36 17.52 -5.13
C GLU A 273 18.17 19.01 -4.86
N ARG A 274 17.55 19.74 -5.79
CA ARG A 274 17.20 21.14 -5.59
C ARG A 274 16.35 21.33 -4.36
N ARG A 275 15.25 20.57 -4.23
CA ARG A 275 14.36 20.68 -3.07
C ARG A 275 15.05 20.29 -1.78
N ALA A 276 15.84 19.23 -1.77
CA ALA A 276 16.63 18.82 -0.60
C ALA A 276 17.57 19.92 -0.12
N SER A 277 18.26 20.59 -1.07
CA SER A 277 19.13 21.75 -0.78
C SER A 277 18.34 22.93 -0.23
N GLU A 278 17.17 23.27 -0.81
CA GLU A 278 16.32 24.38 -0.38
C GLU A 278 15.86 24.23 1.08
N VAL A 279 15.51 23.02 1.49
CA VAL A 279 14.96 22.77 2.84
C VAL A 279 16.01 22.26 3.82
N GLY A 280 17.22 21.96 3.38
CA GLY A 280 18.26 21.38 4.23
C GLY A 280 17.97 19.94 4.64
N ALA A 281 17.37 19.13 3.78
CA ALA A 281 17.12 17.70 4.00
C ALA A 281 18.29 16.87 3.45
N PRO A 282 18.90 15.96 4.25
CA PRO A 282 19.90 15.04 3.73
C PRO A 282 19.27 14.04 2.74
N LEU A 283 19.59 14.13 1.46
CA LEU A 283 19.08 13.24 0.41
C LEU A 283 20.12 12.19 0.01
N ARG A 284 19.69 10.92 -0.07
CA ARG A 284 20.49 9.79 -0.53
C ARG A 284 19.71 8.90 -1.48
N VAL A 285 20.40 8.30 -2.45
CA VAL A 285 19.81 7.27 -3.33
C VAL A 285 19.95 5.90 -2.65
N ALA A 286 18.85 5.20 -2.47
CA ALA A 286 18.84 3.86 -1.91
C ALA A 286 19.41 2.86 -2.93
N LYS A 287 20.18 1.88 -2.45
CA LYS A 287 20.65 0.75 -3.25
C LYS A 287 19.47 -0.18 -3.57
N SER A 288 19.53 -0.90 -4.70
CA SER A 288 18.64 -2.06 -4.90
C SER A 288 19.00 -3.18 -3.90
N LEU A 289 18.01 -4.01 -3.58
CA LEU A 289 18.22 -5.18 -2.72
C LEU A 289 19.36 -6.08 -3.23
N ASP A 290 19.50 -6.20 -4.55
CA ASP A 290 20.55 -7.00 -5.22
C ASP A 290 21.98 -6.52 -4.94
N SER A 291 22.12 -5.30 -4.46
CA SER A 291 23.42 -4.73 -4.13
C SER A 291 23.97 -5.18 -2.78
N TYR A 292 23.15 -5.83 -1.96
CA TYR A 292 23.58 -6.39 -0.68
C TYR A 292 24.07 -7.84 -0.88
N GLU A 293 25.03 -8.26 -0.07
CA GLU A 293 25.52 -9.66 -0.04
C GLU A 293 24.35 -10.60 0.31
N GLY A 294 24.13 -11.62 -0.52
CA GLY A 294 22.96 -12.52 -0.40
C GLY A 294 21.62 -11.84 -0.66
N GLY A 295 21.62 -10.57 -1.11
CA GLY A 295 20.39 -9.86 -1.46
C GLY A 295 19.66 -10.52 -2.64
N GLY A 296 20.40 -11.06 -3.61
CA GLY A 296 19.86 -11.80 -4.75
C GLY A 296 19.04 -13.04 -4.36
N ASP A 297 19.38 -13.67 -3.22
CA ASP A 297 18.74 -14.90 -2.73
C ASP A 297 17.47 -14.63 -1.89
N VAL A 298 17.16 -13.36 -1.59
CA VAL A 298 15.93 -13.01 -0.86
C VAL A 298 14.73 -13.18 -1.77
N ASP A 299 13.83 -14.08 -1.42
CA ASP A 299 12.52 -14.23 -2.08
C ASP A 299 11.53 -13.21 -1.53
N VAL A 300 11.58 -12.01 -2.09
CA VAL A 300 10.70 -10.91 -1.65
C VAL A 300 9.24 -11.32 -1.82
N GLY A 301 8.45 -11.30 -0.75
CA GLY A 301 7.06 -11.72 -0.76
C GLY A 301 6.13 -10.93 -1.70
N LEU A 302 6.66 -9.84 -2.30
CA LEU A 302 6.02 -9.10 -3.39
C LEU A 302 6.75 -9.40 -4.69
N ALA A 303 6.05 -9.98 -5.66
CA ALA A 303 6.65 -10.42 -6.91
C ALA A 303 6.96 -9.25 -7.88
N GLY A 304 8.01 -9.43 -8.68
CA GLY A 304 8.42 -8.53 -9.75
C GLY A 304 9.75 -7.80 -9.48
N PRO A 305 10.55 -7.55 -10.53
CA PRO A 305 11.91 -6.99 -10.38
C PRO A 305 11.92 -5.59 -9.74
N HIS A 306 10.87 -4.80 -9.98
CA HIS A 306 10.72 -3.47 -9.37
C HIS A 306 10.57 -3.53 -7.84
N GLN A 307 10.14 -4.67 -7.27
CA GLN A 307 10.03 -4.83 -5.82
C GLN A 307 11.40 -4.90 -5.15
N ARG A 308 12.44 -5.30 -5.86
CA ARG A 308 13.82 -5.30 -5.35
C ARG A 308 14.36 -3.88 -5.13
N VAL A 309 13.93 -2.93 -5.98
CA VAL A 309 14.20 -1.49 -5.80
C VAL A 309 13.40 -0.94 -4.62
N ASN A 310 12.12 -1.30 -4.50
CA ASN A 310 11.28 -0.89 -3.37
C ASN A 310 11.81 -1.46 -2.04
N ALA A 311 12.31 -2.72 -2.05
CA ALA A 311 12.91 -3.37 -0.89
C ALA A 311 14.21 -2.66 -0.44
N GLY A 312 15.07 -2.30 -1.38
CA GLY A 312 16.25 -1.51 -1.06
C GLY A 312 15.92 -0.17 -0.42
N LEU A 313 14.90 0.53 -0.94
CA LEU A 313 14.39 1.76 -0.31
C LEU A 313 13.84 1.49 1.09
N ALA A 314 13.05 0.42 1.28
CA ALA A 314 12.50 0.05 2.58
C ALA A 314 13.60 -0.24 3.63
N VAL A 315 14.67 -0.92 3.25
CA VAL A 315 15.84 -1.17 4.12
C VAL A 315 16.46 0.14 4.61
N GLU A 316 16.69 1.09 3.71
CA GLU A 316 17.29 2.39 4.06
C GLU A 316 16.35 3.24 4.93
N LEU A 317 15.03 3.18 4.69
CA LEU A 317 14.03 3.88 5.51
C LEU A 317 14.00 3.32 6.94
N VAL A 318 14.01 1.99 7.10
CA VAL A 318 14.03 1.35 8.42
C VAL A 318 15.34 1.65 9.14
N ARG A 319 16.50 1.60 8.45
CA ARG A 319 17.80 1.97 9.00
C ARG A 319 17.81 3.39 9.57
N ALA A 320 17.35 4.35 8.74
CA ALA A 320 17.33 5.75 9.15
C ALA A 320 16.34 5.99 10.29
N TRP A 321 15.13 5.40 10.22
CA TRP A 321 14.13 5.49 11.28
C TRP A 321 14.66 4.94 12.61
N ALA A 322 15.35 3.79 12.58
CA ALA A 322 15.92 3.19 13.76
C ALA A 322 16.98 4.08 14.44
N ASN A 323 17.83 4.72 13.64
CA ASN A 323 18.83 5.67 14.11
C ASN A 323 18.20 6.95 14.69
N GLU A 324 17.25 7.57 13.98
CA GLU A 324 16.58 8.79 14.42
C GLU A 324 15.76 8.58 15.71
N THR A 325 15.14 7.41 15.85
CA THR A 325 14.34 7.04 17.03
C THR A 325 15.16 6.33 18.12
N ARG A 326 16.47 6.15 17.90
CA ARG A 326 17.41 5.54 18.83
C ARG A 326 16.99 4.14 19.26
N GLN A 327 16.58 3.33 18.31
CA GLN A 327 16.20 1.95 18.60
C GLN A 327 17.40 1.15 19.16
N PRO A 328 17.19 0.27 20.14
CA PRO A 328 18.30 -0.49 20.75
C PRO A 328 19.12 -1.32 19.75
N TRP A 329 18.53 -1.70 18.63
CA TRP A 329 19.11 -2.53 17.57
C TRP A 329 19.67 -1.72 16.38
N ALA A 330 19.58 -0.39 16.43
CA ALA A 330 20.02 0.47 15.32
C ALA A 330 21.50 0.30 15.00
N ALA A 331 22.36 0.25 16.05
CA ALA A 331 23.81 0.08 15.88
C ALA A 331 24.17 -1.25 15.22
N ASP A 332 23.50 -2.35 15.58
CA ASP A 332 23.73 -3.68 15.00
C ASP A 332 23.31 -3.71 13.52
N MET A 333 22.17 -3.09 13.20
CA MET A 333 21.73 -2.95 11.80
C MET A 333 22.72 -2.12 10.99
N GLU A 334 23.15 -0.97 11.50
CA GLU A 334 24.14 -0.11 10.85
C GLU A 334 25.44 -0.87 10.55
N ALA A 335 26.02 -1.54 11.56
CA ALA A 335 27.24 -2.32 11.40
C ALA A 335 27.10 -3.48 10.40
N SER A 336 25.92 -4.08 10.28
CA SER A 336 25.64 -5.12 9.28
C SER A 336 25.59 -4.54 7.87
N LEU A 337 24.86 -3.43 7.68
CA LEU A 337 24.70 -2.78 6.38
C LEU A 337 25.99 -2.09 5.89
N GLU A 338 26.86 -1.61 6.81
CA GLU A 338 28.21 -1.12 6.46
C GLU A 338 29.08 -2.23 5.87
N ARG A 339 28.93 -3.47 6.35
CA ARG A 339 29.54 -4.66 5.76
C ARG A 339 28.83 -5.17 4.52
N ASN A 340 27.80 -4.44 4.07
CA ASN A 340 26.95 -4.79 2.94
C ASN A 340 26.12 -6.07 3.12
N VAL A 341 25.88 -6.51 4.36
CA VAL A 341 25.12 -7.72 4.74
C VAL A 341 23.75 -7.34 5.26
N LEU A 342 22.69 -8.02 4.80
CA LEU A 342 21.34 -7.84 5.31
C LEU A 342 21.17 -8.53 6.67
N PRO A 343 20.68 -7.84 7.72
CA PRO A 343 20.28 -8.50 8.98
C PRO A 343 19.18 -9.54 8.75
N ASP A 344 19.17 -10.62 9.55
CA ASP A 344 18.19 -11.71 9.40
C ASP A 344 16.74 -11.23 9.48
N PHE A 345 16.41 -10.34 10.42
CA PHE A 345 15.05 -9.80 10.55
C PHE A 345 14.62 -8.96 9.33
N VAL A 346 15.57 -8.33 8.62
CA VAL A 346 15.30 -7.61 7.37
C VAL A 346 14.91 -8.61 6.29
N ARG A 347 15.70 -9.69 6.14
CA ARG A 347 15.40 -10.77 5.20
C ARG A 347 14.03 -11.38 5.50
N GLU A 348 13.79 -11.79 6.75
CA GLU A 348 12.52 -12.36 7.20
C GLU A 348 11.34 -11.43 6.92
N GLY A 349 11.48 -10.14 7.23
CA GLY A 349 10.43 -9.15 6.98
C GLY A 349 10.11 -8.97 5.51
N LEU A 350 11.13 -8.95 4.64
CA LEU A 350 10.95 -8.84 3.18
C LEU A 350 10.27 -10.09 2.59
N GLU A 351 10.67 -11.28 3.01
CA GLU A 351 10.15 -12.56 2.52
C GLU A 351 8.69 -12.79 2.95
N ASN A 352 8.34 -12.40 4.17
CA ASN A 352 6.99 -12.58 4.70
C ASN A 352 6.01 -11.43 4.39
N THR A 353 6.45 -10.40 3.66
CA THR A 353 5.57 -9.28 3.29
C THR A 353 4.56 -9.72 2.25
N THR A 354 3.28 -9.50 2.53
CA THR A 354 2.18 -9.70 1.58
C THR A 354 1.40 -8.42 1.36
N TRP A 355 0.95 -8.18 0.12
CA TRP A 355 0.15 -7.00 -0.19
C TRP A 355 -1.00 -7.36 -1.14
N PRO A 356 -2.25 -7.31 -0.69
CA PRO A 356 -3.39 -7.68 -1.51
C PRO A 356 -3.46 -6.88 -2.82
N GLY A 357 -3.73 -7.57 -3.93
CA GLY A 357 -3.88 -6.97 -5.25
C GLY A 357 -2.59 -6.46 -5.90
N ARG A 358 -1.43 -6.89 -5.42
CA ARG A 358 -0.12 -6.66 -6.03
C ARG A 358 0.55 -7.99 -6.32
N SER A 359 0.58 -8.37 -7.59
CA SER A 359 1.13 -9.67 -8.05
C SER A 359 0.69 -10.83 -7.15
N GLN A 360 -0.58 -10.84 -6.75
CA GLN A 360 -1.14 -11.81 -5.81
C GLN A 360 -1.65 -13.03 -6.56
N VAL A 361 -1.24 -14.23 -6.13
CA VAL A 361 -1.78 -15.50 -6.64
C VAL A 361 -2.81 -16.05 -5.67
N MET A 362 -3.97 -16.46 -6.20
CA MET A 362 -5.06 -17.02 -5.40
C MET A 362 -5.74 -18.17 -6.15
N LYS A 363 -5.87 -19.33 -5.50
CA LYS A 363 -6.65 -20.45 -6.04
C LYS A 363 -8.14 -20.17 -5.87
N ASP A 364 -8.93 -20.61 -6.85
CA ASP A 364 -10.38 -20.55 -6.72
C ASP A 364 -10.86 -21.52 -5.63
N PRO A 365 -11.78 -21.11 -4.74
CA PRO A 365 -12.27 -21.98 -3.67
C PRO A 365 -13.22 -23.10 -4.16
N GLU A 366 -13.80 -22.98 -5.36
CA GLU A 366 -14.74 -23.93 -5.93
C GLU A 366 -14.10 -24.88 -6.96
N GLU A 367 -13.10 -24.40 -7.73
CA GLU A 367 -12.50 -25.14 -8.84
C GLU A 367 -11.00 -25.31 -8.62
N THR A 368 -10.56 -26.53 -8.36
CA THR A 368 -9.18 -26.84 -7.97
C THR A 368 -8.14 -26.61 -9.07
N ASN A 369 -8.57 -26.61 -10.34
CA ASN A 369 -7.74 -26.33 -11.52
C ASN A 369 -7.78 -24.86 -11.95
N LEU A 370 -8.39 -23.96 -11.16
CA LEU A 370 -8.51 -22.55 -11.48
C LEU A 370 -7.66 -21.69 -10.52
N THR A 371 -6.82 -20.82 -11.10
CA THR A 371 -5.96 -19.92 -10.35
C THR A 371 -6.08 -18.49 -10.88
N PHE A 372 -6.26 -17.53 -9.96
CA PHE A 372 -6.31 -16.11 -10.26
C PHE A 372 -4.95 -15.45 -9.94
N TYR A 373 -4.51 -14.62 -10.85
CA TYR A 373 -3.34 -13.76 -10.77
C TYR A 373 -3.82 -12.32 -10.75
N LEU A 374 -3.75 -11.68 -9.59
CA LEU A 374 -4.42 -10.43 -9.28
C LEU A 374 -3.41 -9.29 -9.19
N ASP A 375 -3.48 -8.34 -10.10
CA ASP A 375 -2.61 -7.16 -10.08
C ASP A 375 -3.35 -5.90 -10.52
N GLY A 376 -3.35 -4.86 -9.68
CA GLY A 376 -4.04 -3.59 -9.92
C GLY A 376 -3.29 -2.64 -10.85
N ALA A 377 -2.53 -3.12 -11.82
CA ALA A 377 -1.88 -2.33 -12.86
C ALA A 377 -2.89 -1.46 -13.62
N HIS A 378 -2.52 -0.21 -13.92
CA HIS A 378 -3.38 0.76 -14.59
C HIS A 378 -2.62 1.87 -15.34
N THR A 379 -1.33 1.65 -15.62
CA THR A 379 -0.46 2.49 -16.47
C THR A 379 0.30 1.61 -17.43
N VAL A 380 0.75 2.15 -18.55
CA VAL A 380 1.46 1.42 -19.62
C VAL A 380 2.57 0.53 -19.04
N GLU A 381 3.45 1.08 -18.21
CA GLU A 381 4.57 0.38 -17.61
C GLU A 381 4.10 -0.72 -16.64
N SER A 382 3.13 -0.43 -15.76
CA SER A 382 2.62 -1.42 -14.80
C SER A 382 1.85 -2.54 -15.50
N MET A 383 1.15 -2.26 -16.59
CA MET A 383 0.47 -3.28 -17.39
C MET A 383 1.46 -4.26 -18.03
N ARG A 384 2.59 -3.75 -18.56
CA ARG A 384 3.67 -4.60 -19.08
C ARG A 384 4.24 -5.50 -17.99
N HIS A 385 4.58 -4.94 -16.83
CA HIS A 385 5.11 -5.73 -15.69
C HIS A 385 4.12 -6.79 -15.20
N SER A 386 2.83 -6.45 -15.14
CA SER A 386 1.77 -7.39 -14.76
C SER A 386 1.66 -8.57 -15.75
N ALA A 387 1.74 -8.27 -17.05
CA ALA A 387 1.72 -9.29 -18.10
C ALA A 387 2.98 -10.18 -18.06
N GLU A 388 4.17 -9.59 -17.90
CA GLU A 388 5.43 -10.32 -17.76
C GLU A 388 5.44 -11.21 -16.52
N TRP A 389 4.97 -10.70 -15.39
CA TRP A 389 4.81 -11.50 -14.17
C TRP A 389 3.86 -12.68 -14.37
N PHE A 390 2.71 -12.47 -15.01
CA PHE A 390 1.75 -13.52 -15.31
C PHE A 390 2.37 -14.57 -16.24
N ALA A 391 3.02 -14.14 -17.32
CA ALA A 391 3.69 -15.02 -18.26
C ALA A 391 4.76 -15.89 -17.59
N ASN A 392 5.61 -15.29 -16.76
CA ASN A 392 6.65 -15.99 -16.01
C ASN A 392 6.07 -16.97 -14.98
N SER A 393 5.00 -16.58 -14.28
CA SER A 393 4.32 -17.41 -13.29
C SER A 393 3.61 -18.61 -13.91
N THR A 394 3.25 -18.53 -15.20
CA THR A 394 2.53 -19.57 -15.94
C THR A 394 3.42 -20.30 -16.95
N HIS A 395 4.73 -20.03 -16.99
CA HIS A 395 5.67 -20.57 -17.99
C HIS A 395 5.80 -22.12 -17.97
N ALA A 396 5.61 -22.76 -16.82
CA ALA A 396 5.66 -24.22 -16.67
C ALA A 396 4.35 -24.93 -17.08
N MET A 397 3.60 -24.34 -18.02
CA MET A 397 2.30 -24.87 -18.46
C MET A 397 2.44 -25.89 -19.59
N THR A 398 1.48 -26.79 -19.61
CA THR A 398 1.29 -27.73 -20.72
C THR A 398 0.49 -27.06 -21.85
N SER A 399 0.54 -27.61 -23.06
CA SER A 399 -0.27 -27.13 -24.19
C SER A 399 -1.80 -27.25 -23.95
N MET A 400 -2.20 -27.96 -22.89
CA MET A 400 -3.61 -28.09 -22.50
C MET A 400 -4.11 -27.00 -21.58
N ASP A 401 -3.22 -26.31 -20.85
CA ASP A 401 -3.57 -25.27 -19.92
C ASP A 401 -4.09 -24.02 -20.67
N ARG A 402 -4.93 -23.22 -20.01
CA ARG A 402 -5.61 -22.07 -20.60
C ARG A 402 -5.33 -20.79 -19.81
N ASN A 403 -5.01 -19.73 -20.53
CA ASN A 403 -4.85 -18.39 -19.97
C ASN A 403 -6.04 -17.52 -20.37
N VAL A 404 -6.60 -16.81 -19.40
CA VAL A 404 -7.72 -15.89 -19.56
C VAL A 404 -7.33 -14.54 -18.97
N MET A 405 -7.77 -13.44 -19.56
CA MET A 405 -7.66 -12.12 -18.96
C MET A 405 -9.05 -11.62 -18.57
N LEU A 406 -9.17 -11.10 -17.33
CA LEU A 406 -10.31 -10.30 -16.89
C LEU A 406 -9.84 -8.86 -16.69
N PHE A 407 -10.40 -7.93 -17.46
CA PHE A 407 -9.91 -6.57 -17.55
C PHE A 407 -11.01 -5.52 -17.38
N ASN A 408 -10.65 -4.42 -16.73
CA ASN A 408 -11.34 -3.15 -16.79
C ASN A 408 -10.37 -2.02 -16.46
N CYS A 409 -10.52 -0.87 -17.10
CA CYS A 409 -9.86 0.36 -16.72
C CYS A 409 -10.87 1.50 -16.50
N MET A 410 -10.42 2.56 -15.83
CA MET A 410 -11.22 3.77 -15.61
C MET A 410 -11.47 4.49 -16.96
N GLU A 411 -12.61 5.20 -17.07
CA GLU A 411 -13.02 5.90 -18.31
C GLU A 411 -12.09 7.08 -18.68
N ASP A 412 -11.34 7.62 -17.72
CA ASP A 412 -10.32 8.64 -17.92
C ASP A 412 -8.98 8.10 -18.47
N ARG A 413 -8.88 6.78 -18.66
CA ARG A 413 -7.69 6.10 -19.22
C ARG A 413 -7.91 5.75 -20.69
N ASN A 414 -6.81 5.66 -21.44
CA ASN A 414 -6.82 5.20 -22.82
C ASN A 414 -6.67 3.66 -22.87
N PRO A 415 -7.72 2.90 -23.26
CA PRO A 415 -7.63 1.44 -23.30
C PRO A 415 -6.55 0.93 -24.25
N ASN A 416 -6.27 1.62 -25.36
CA ASN A 416 -5.27 1.20 -26.33
C ASN A 416 -3.86 1.16 -25.70
N GLU A 417 -3.50 2.22 -24.97
CA GLU A 417 -2.19 2.31 -24.31
C GLU A 417 -2.01 1.25 -23.21
N LEU A 418 -3.10 0.85 -22.55
CA LEU A 418 -3.04 -0.15 -21.48
C LEU A 418 -3.05 -1.59 -22.01
N LEU A 419 -3.76 -1.88 -23.10
CA LEU A 419 -3.90 -3.22 -23.64
C LEU A 419 -2.74 -3.61 -24.59
N GLU A 420 -2.14 -2.65 -25.30
CA GLU A 420 -1.04 -2.91 -26.23
C GLU A 420 0.16 -3.62 -25.55
N PRO A 421 0.67 -3.16 -24.36
CA PRO A 421 1.74 -3.87 -23.65
C PRO A 421 1.38 -5.28 -23.21
N VAL A 422 0.08 -5.54 -22.94
CA VAL A 422 -0.40 -6.87 -22.55
C VAL A 422 -0.41 -7.80 -23.74
N THR A 423 -0.89 -7.34 -24.89
CA THR A 423 -0.88 -8.14 -26.13
C THR A 423 0.52 -8.47 -26.57
N ASP A 424 1.49 -7.56 -26.44
CA ASP A 424 2.90 -7.80 -26.79
C ASP A 424 3.48 -9.00 -26.02
N VAL A 425 3.12 -9.14 -24.75
CA VAL A 425 3.64 -10.20 -23.87
C VAL A 425 2.81 -11.48 -23.98
N LEU A 426 1.49 -11.39 -23.90
CA LEU A 426 0.60 -12.55 -23.73
C LEU A 426 0.10 -13.16 -25.05
N THR A 427 0.64 -12.75 -26.16
CA THR A 427 0.40 -13.35 -27.48
C THR A 427 1.65 -14.04 -28.05
N ALA A 428 2.76 -14.10 -27.29
CA ALA A 428 3.92 -14.89 -27.63
C ALA A 428 3.59 -16.41 -27.57
N PRO A 429 4.27 -17.28 -28.35
CA PRO A 429 3.88 -18.68 -28.54
C PRO A 429 3.65 -19.50 -27.27
N ASN A 430 4.31 -19.15 -26.17
CA ASN A 430 4.26 -19.89 -24.89
C ASN A 430 3.33 -19.27 -23.84
N THR A 431 2.65 -18.16 -24.14
CA THR A 431 1.84 -17.40 -23.17
C THR A 431 0.47 -17.01 -23.71
N THR A 432 0.05 -17.61 -24.82
CA THR A 432 -1.17 -17.26 -25.56
C THR A 432 -2.40 -17.19 -24.64
N LEU A 433 -3.08 -16.06 -24.69
CA LEU A 433 -4.40 -15.90 -24.09
C LEU A 433 -5.44 -16.63 -24.95
N GLU A 434 -6.23 -17.47 -24.30
CA GLU A 434 -7.40 -18.06 -24.93
C GLU A 434 -8.53 -17.04 -25.04
N ARG A 435 -8.70 -16.18 -24.02
CA ARG A 435 -9.86 -15.27 -23.95
C ARG A 435 -9.56 -14.01 -23.15
N ALA A 436 -10.10 -12.89 -23.62
CA ALA A 436 -10.18 -11.64 -22.88
C ALA A 436 -11.62 -11.33 -22.49
N ILE A 437 -11.87 -11.09 -21.19
CA ILE A 437 -13.19 -10.78 -20.62
C ILE A 437 -13.16 -9.34 -20.10
N PHE A 438 -14.16 -8.56 -20.47
CA PHE A 438 -14.31 -7.17 -20.05
C PHE A 438 -15.57 -7.03 -19.19
N SER A 439 -15.41 -6.57 -17.94
CA SER A 439 -16.52 -6.44 -17.00
C SER A 439 -16.43 -5.15 -16.18
N PRO A 440 -17.53 -4.44 -15.96
CA PRO A 440 -17.54 -3.31 -15.04
C PRO A 440 -17.30 -3.80 -13.61
N PRO A 441 -16.55 -3.04 -12.79
CA PRO A 441 -16.40 -3.36 -11.37
C PRO A 441 -17.69 -3.07 -10.62
N ASP A 442 -18.03 -3.88 -9.61
CA ASP A 442 -19.23 -3.71 -8.79
C ASP A 442 -19.18 -2.41 -7.97
N SER A 443 -17.99 -2.02 -7.53
CA SER A 443 -17.75 -0.78 -6.78
C SER A 443 -18.01 0.50 -7.59
N ALA A 444 -17.96 0.46 -8.90
CA ALA A 444 -18.27 1.61 -9.75
C ALA A 444 -19.78 1.97 -9.69
N THR A 445 -20.65 1.00 -9.47
CA THR A 445 -22.10 1.20 -9.39
C THR A 445 -22.60 1.62 -8.03
N SER A 446 -21.92 1.23 -6.94
CA SER A 446 -22.30 1.63 -5.58
C SER A 446 -22.07 3.12 -5.30
N ARG A 447 -21.33 3.83 -6.17
CA ARG A 447 -21.00 5.25 -6.00
C ARG A 447 -21.92 6.23 -6.75
N LEU A 448 -22.65 5.80 -7.77
CA LEU A 448 -23.31 6.72 -8.70
C LEU A 448 -24.82 6.53 -8.89
N ASP A 449 -25.44 5.38 -8.59
CA ASP A 449 -26.84 5.21 -8.92
C ASP A 449 -27.69 4.59 -7.80
N LYS A 450 -28.62 5.40 -7.30
CA LYS A 450 -29.84 4.97 -6.60
C LYS A 450 -30.94 4.52 -7.59
N CYS A 451 -30.67 4.44 -8.90
CA CYS A 451 -31.60 4.00 -9.92
C CYS A 451 -31.15 2.68 -10.52
N GLY A 452 -31.96 1.64 -10.31
CA GLY A 452 -31.74 0.27 -10.75
C GLY A 452 -31.90 0.04 -12.26
N ASN A 453 -31.11 0.71 -13.09
CA ASN A 453 -31.00 0.39 -14.51
C ASN A 453 -29.83 -0.57 -14.74
N ALA A 454 -30.04 -1.53 -15.65
CA ALA A 454 -28.99 -2.44 -16.12
C ALA A 454 -27.70 -1.64 -16.41
N LYS A 455 -26.58 -2.10 -15.87
CA LYS A 455 -25.27 -1.45 -16.06
C LYS A 455 -25.02 -1.27 -17.55
N ALA A 456 -24.85 -0.02 -18.00
CA ALA A 456 -24.36 0.25 -19.33
C ALA A 456 -22.96 -0.35 -19.49
N THR A 457 -22.77 -1.22 -20.47
CA THR A 457 -21.48 -1.89 -20.77
C THR A 457 -20.71 -1.20 -21.90
N GLU A 458 -21.17 -0.02 -22.32
CA GLU A 458 -20.58 0.73 -23.44
C GLU A 458 -19.06 0.94 -23.32
N TRP A 459 -18.59 1.20 -22.10
CA TRP A 459 -17.17 1.34 -21.83
C TRP A 459 -16.40 0.02 -22.02
N GLN A 460 -16.94 -1.08 -21.52
CA GLN A 460 -16.36 -2.42 -21.66
C GLN A 460 -16.41 -2.88 -23.12
N GLU A 461 -17.45 -2.52 -23.87
CA GLU A 461 -17.54 -2.75 -25.31
C GLU A 461 -16.47 -1.97 -26.07
N LYS A 462 -16.18 -0.72 -25.66
CA LYS A 462 -15.05 0.03 -26.20
C LYS A 462 -13.72 -0.66 -25.92
N CYS A 463 -13.49 -1.14 -24.69
CA CYS A 463 -12.28 -1.87 -24.34
C CYS A 463 -12.15 -3.16 -25.17
N ALA A 464 -13.24 -3.93 -25.34
CA ALA A 464 -13.25 -5.15 -26.13
C ALA A 464 -12.95 -4.87 -27.62
N ARG A 465 -13.58 -3.88 -28.21
CA ARG A 465 -13.26 -3.46 -29.60
C ARG A 465 -11.81 -3.00 -29.76
N THR A 466 -11.26 -2.31 -28.75
CA THR A 466 -9.85 -1.90 -28.75
C THR A 466 -8.93 -3.12 -28.72
N TRP A 467 -9.24 -4.11 -27.89
CA TRP A 467 -8.52 -5.37 -27.82
C TRP A 467 -8.50 -6.08 -29.17
N ASP A 468 -9.68 -6.26 -29.80
CA ASP A 468 -9.82 -6.92 -31.08
C ASP A 468 -9.03 -6.20 -32.18
N ALA A 469 -9.09 -4.86 -32.21
CA ALA A 469 -8.33 -4.04 -33.18
C ALA A 469 -6.80 -4.16 -33.00
N ILE A 470 -6.30 -4.29 -31.76
CA ILE A 470 -4.88 -4.51 -31.51
C ILE A 470 -4.46 -5.89 -32.02
N LEU A 471 -5.27 -6.93 -31.77
CA LEU A 471 -5.00 -8.29 -32.25
C LEU A 471 -4.96 -8.35 -33.78
N GLU A 472 -5.94 -7.75 -34.47
CA GLU A 472 -6.03 -7.70 -35.92
C GLU A 472 -4.82 -6.96 -36.52
N LYS A 473 -4.41 -5.82 -35.94
CA LYS A 473 -3.24 -5.03 -36.39
C LYS A 473 -1.91 -5.78 -36.26
N SER A 474 -1.80 -6.67 -35.26
CA SER A 474 -0.58 -7.45 -35.02
C SER A 474 -0.32 -8.56 -36.05
N GLN A 475 -1.17 -8.71 -37.08
CA GLN A 475 -1.08 -9.70 -38.17
C GLN A 475 -0.84 -11.15 -37.68
N ARG A 476 -1.35 -11.50 -36.52
CA ARG A 476 -1.14 -12.83 -35.95
C ARG A 476 -2.21 -13.77 -36.48
N ASP A 477 -1.79 -14.89 -37.06
CA ASP A 477 -2.66 -16.00 -37.53
C ASP A 477 -3.54 -16.62 -36.43
N ALA A 478 -3.45 -16.06 -35.21
CA ALA A 478 -4.06 -16.55 -33.98
C ALA A 478 -5.36 -15.84 -33.59
N VAL A 479 -5.93 -14.93 -34.42
CA VAL A 479 -7.23 -14.34 -34.12
C VAL A 479 -8.32 -15.36 -34.46
N THR A 480 -8.76 -16.08 -33.47
CA THR A 480 -9.91 -16.99 -33.55
C THR A 480 -11.09 -16.35 -32.82
N ASP A 481 -12.30 -16.87 -33.02
CA ASP A 481 -13.46 -16.41 -32.23
C ASP A 481 -13.25 -16.59 -30.72
N ASP A 482 -12.35 -17.50 -30.32
CA ASP A 482 -12.02 -17.71 -28.91
C ASP A 482 -11.10 -16.63 -28.33
N THR A 483 -10.27 -15.95 -29.13
CA THR A 483 -9.36 -14.88 -28.66
C THR A 483 -10.02 -13.50 -28.65
N ARG A 484 -11.19 -13.32 -29.25
CA ARG A 484 -11.93 -12.05 -29.25
C ARG A 484 -12.38 -11.65 -27.84
N GLY A 485 -12.49 -10.34 -27.66
CA GLY A 485 -12.96 -9.75 -26.40
C GLY A 485 -14.44 -10.00 -26.19
N ILE A 486 -14.80 -10.54 -25.02
CA ILE A 486 -16.20 -10.70 -24.63
C ILE A 486 -16.55 -9.75 -23.48
N VAL A 487 -17.75 -9.15 -23.56
CA VAL A 487 -18.25 -8.26 -22.53
C VAL A 487 -19.27 -8.98 -21.66
N VAL A 488 -19.12 -8.89 -20.36
CA VAL A 488 -20.08 -9.40 -19.38
C VAL A 488 -20.51 -8.29 -18.41
N PRO A 489 -21.78 -8.22 -18.02
CA PRO A 489 -22.30 -7.08 -17.28
C PRO A 489 -21.95 -7.06 -15.79
N SER A 490 -21.32 -8.10 -15.26
CA SER A 490 -20.93 -8.16 -13.84
C SER A 490 -19.78 -9.13 -13.57
N ILE A 491 -19.06 -8.89 -12.47
CA ILE A 491 -18.00 -9.76 -11.98
C ILE A 491 -18.55 -11.16 -11.67
N SER A 492 -19.73 -11.26 -11.08
CA SER A 492 -20.36 -12.56 -10.80
C SER A 492 -20.56 -13.40 -12.06
N GLN A 493 -21.00 -12.77 -13.17
CA GLN A 493 -21.15 -13.48 -14.46
C GLN A 493 -19.80 -13.83 -15.08
N ALA A 494 -18.78 -12.93 -14.95
CA ALA A 494 -17.42 -13.24 -15.38
C ALA A 494 -16.87 -14.48 -14.68
N LEU A 495 -16.99 -14.53 -13.35
CA LEU A 495 -16.52 -15.67 -12.54
C LEU A 495 -17.30 -16.96 -12.88
N THR A 496 -18.60 -16.87 -13.09
CA THR A 496 -19.43 -18.03 -13.53
C THR A 496 -18.95 -18.58 -14.86
N LEU A 497 -18.65 -17.71 -15.84
CA LEU A 497 -18.14 -18.11 -17.15
C LEU A 497 -16.74 -18.77 -17.02
N ILE A 498 -15.86 -18.16 -16.24
CA ILE A 498 -14.48 -18.66 -16.01
C ILE A 498 -14.53 -20.03 -15.31
N ARG A 499 -15.35 -20.20 -14.27
CA ARG A 499 -15.52 -21.48 -13.55
C ARG A 499 -16.13 -22.54 -14.46
N LYS A 500 -17.12 -22.20 -15.28
CA LYS A 500 -17.62 -23.12 -16.30
C LYS A 500 -16.51 -23.59 -17.22
N ARG A 501 -15.67 -22.66 -17.71
CA ARG A 501 -14.53 -23.04 -18.57
C ARG A 501 -13.54 -23.97 -17.85
N ALA A 502 -13.25 -23.71 -16.57
CA ALA A 502 -12.38 -24.58 -15.78
C ALA A 502 -12.93 -26.01 -15.68
N ARG A 503 -14.23 -26.18 -15.45
CA ARG A 503 -14.89 -27.49 -15.47
C ARG A 503 -14.84 -28.17 -16.84
N ASP A 504 -15.09 -27.43 -17.92
CA ASP A 504 -15.14 -27.95 -19.28
C ASP A 504 -13.78 -28.47 -19.76
N VAL A 505 -12.67 -27.93 -19.25
CA VAL A 505 -11.30 -28.32 -19.65
C VAL A 505 -10.56 -29.20 -18.64
N ALA A 506 -11.19 -29.51 -17.50
CA ALA A 506 -10.54 -30.33 -16.46
C ALA A 506 -9.99 -31.65 -17.06
N PRO A 507 -8.79 -32.09 -16.66
CA PRO A 507 -7.93 -31.59 -15.58
C PRO A 507 -6.96 -30.47 -15.98
N ALA A 508 -7.05 -29.90 -17.19
CA ALA A 508 -6.20 -28.78 -17.60
C ALA A 508 -6.40 -27.57 -16.67
N ARG A 509 -5.32 -26.83 -16.43
CA ARG A 509 -5.37 -25.64 -15.56
C ARG A 509 -5.92 -24.44 -16.33
N VAL A 510 -6.66 -23.60 -15.61
CA VAL A 510 -7.09 -22.29 -16.09
C VAL A 510 -6.45 -21.22 -15.21
N ASN A 511 -5.70 -20.32 -15.81
CA ASN A 511 -5.05 -19.20 -15.14
C ASN A 511 -5.69 -17.90 -15.61
N VAL A 512 -6.05 -17.05 -14.68
CA VAL A 512 -6.78 -15.81 -14.96
C VAL A 512 -5.97 -14.62 -14.49
N LEU A 513 -5.50 -13.80 -15.43
CA LEU A 513 -4.95 -12.50 -15.12
C LEU A 513 -6.10 -11.50 -14.88
N VAL A 514 -6.19 -10.93 -13.68
CA VAL A 514 -7.15 -9.86 -13.35
C VAL A 514 -6.37 -8.56 -13.22
N THR A 515 -6.63 -7.59 -14.12
CA THR A 515 -5.81 -6.38 -14.20
C THR A 515 -6.54 -5.18 -14.82
N GLY A 516 -5.86 -4.03 -14.87
CA GLY A 516 -6.35 -2.77 -15.43
C GLY A 516 -6.96 -1.81 -14.40
N SER A 517 -7.37 -2.30 -13.22
CA SER A 517 -7.93 -1.49 -12.15
C SER A 517 -7.86 -2.17 -10.79
N LEU A 518 -7.47 -1.40 -9.77
CA LEU A 518 -7.55 -1.85 -8.37
C LEU A 518 -8.99 -2.16 -7.93
N TYR A 519 -9.97 -1.43 -8.46
CA TYR A 519 -11.39 -1.67 -8.16
C TYR A 519 -11.85 -3.03 -8.69
N LEU A 520 -11.46 -3.40 -9.92
CA LEU A 520 -11.73 -4.71 -10.48
C LEU A 520 -11.13 -5.82 -9.61
N VAL A 521 -9.86 -5.70 -9.27
CA VAL A 521 -9.14 -6.65 -8.41
C VAL A 521 -9.81 -6.79 -7.03
N GLY A 522 -10.19 -5.66 -6.42
CA GLY A 522 -10.89 -5.64 -5.13
C GLY A 522 -12.24 -6.36 -5.19
N ASP A 523 -13.01 -6.15 -6.26
CA ASP A 523 -14.30 -6.79 -6.41
C ASP A 523 -14.17 -8.30 -6.65
N VAL A 524 -13.21 -8.74 -7.49
CA VAL A 524 -12.90 -10.16 -7.67
C VAL A 524 -12.48 -10.80 -6.33
N LEU A 525 -11.59 -10.17 -5.57
CA LEU A 525 -11.20 -10.64 -4.24
C LEU A 525 -12.39 -10.76 -3.28
N ARG A 526 -13.33 -9.81 -3.32
CA ARG A 526 -14.55 -9.84 -2.51
C ARG A 526 -15.40 -11.06 -2.84
N HIS A 527 -15.56 -11.38 -4.11
CA HIS A 527 -16.29 -12.57 -4.55
C HIS A 527 -15.59 -13.87 -4.16
N LEU A 528 -14.26 -13.95 -4.31
CA LEU A 528 -13.48 -15.13 -3.96
C LEU A 528 -13.44 -15.37 -2.43
N LYS A 529 -13.34 -14.32 -1.61
CA LYS A 529 -13.30 -14.44 -0.14
C LYS A 529 -14.65 -14.64 0.54
N ARG A 530 -15.77 -14.35 -0.12
CA ARG A 530 -17.11 -14.62 0.42
C ARG A 530 -17.46 -16.11 0.45
N LEU A 531 -16.68 -16.92 -0.23
CA LEU A 531 -16.86 -18.36 -0.35
C LEU A 531 -15.91 -19.15 0.59
N VAL A 532 -15.03 -18.46 1.29
CA VAL A 532 -14.14 -18.97 2.34
C VAL A 532 -14.59 -18.37 3.67
#